data_e1868842ee4afa1e8898133bb3180b4a
#
_entry.id   e1868842ee4afa1e8898133bb3180b4a
#
_cell.length_a   1.000
_cell.length_b   1.000
_cell.length_c   1.000
_cell.angle_alpha   90.00
_cell.angle_beta   90.00
_cell.angle_gamma   90.00
#
_symmetry.space_group_name_H-M   'P 1'
#
loop_
_entity.id
_entity.type
_entity.pdbx_description
1 polymer ?
#
loop_
_entity_poly.entity_id
_entity_poly.type
_entity_poly.pdbx_seq_one_letter_code
_entity_poly.pdbx_strand_id
1 'polypeptide(L)'
;MQVLVLYFSKGGNTKKLAEAIGRGVEEVDGVSAVLKNSDEVSDKDFLASDGIIAGSPVYFGVMAAELKKVFDQFVGVRKKMEGKVGAAFTTSGDPTGGKETTMMSIIQALLIYGMVVVGDPMSATGHYGVACVGAPDRKAEENGAKLGKRVAETVTKLCS
;
A
#
# COMPACT_ATOMS: atom_id res chain seq x y z
N MET A 1 -10.22 -8.98 -11.13
CA MET A 1 -8.90 -8.42 -10.81
C MET A 1 -8.72 -8.38 -9.30
N GLN A 2 -7.46 -8.36 -8.81
CA GLN A 2 -7.18 -8.41 -7.37
C GLN A 2 -6.13 -7.35 -6.99
N VAL A 3 -6.36 -6.63 -5.88
CA VAL A 3 -5.38 -5.72 -5.28
C VAL A 3 -4.97 -6.26 -3.91
N LEU A 4 -3.67 -6.49 -3.73
CA LEU A 4 -3.08 -6.86 -2.45
C LEU A 4 -2.85 -5.60 -1.61
N VAL A 5 -3.47 -5.51 -0.44
CA VAL A 5 -3.15 -4.52 0.58
C VAL A 5 -2.21 -5.19 1.59
N LEU A 6 -0.92 -5.00 1.35
CA LEU A 6 0.18 -5.55 2.16
C LEU A 6 0.55 -4.57 3.27
N TYR A 7 0.60 -5.03 4.51
CA TYR A 7 0.99 -4.15 5.61
C TYR A 7 1.80 -4.88 6.69
N PHE A 8 2.58 -4.10 7.43
CA PHE A 8 3.05 -4.47 8.76
C PHE A 8 2.36 -3.59 9.80
N SER A 9 1.94 -4.17 10.93
CA SER A 9 1.28 -3.43 12.01
C SER A 9 1.54 -4.07 13.37
N LYS A 10 2.28 -3.36 14.25
CA LYS A 10 2.51 -3.82 15.63
C LYS A 10 1.38 -3.39 16.56
N GLY A 11 0.95 -2.12 16.47
CA GLY A 11 -0.05 -1.53 17.37
C GLY A 11 -1.47 -1.44 16.79
N GLY A 12 -1.72 -1.95 15.57
CA GLY A 12 -3.04 -1.96 14.95
C GLY A 12 -3.36 -0.75 14.07
N ASN A 13 -2.67 0.38 14.20
CA ASN A 13 -3.00 1.60 13.44
C ASN A 13 -2.83 1.41 11.93
N THR A 14 -1.71 0.83 11.50
CA THR A 14 -1.46 0.55 10.07
C THR A 14 -2.47 -0.45 9.52
N LYS A 15 -2.84 -1.48 10.30
CA LYS A 15 -3.90 -2.42 9.94
C LYS A 15 -5.25 -1.71 9.72
N LYS A 16 -5.64 -0.83 10.66
CA LYS A 16 -6.90 -0.08 10.54
C LYS A 16 -6.94 0.77 9.27
N LEU A 17 -5.82 1.41 8.90
CA LEU A 17 -5.73 2.16 7.64
C LEU A 17 -5.77 1.23 6.41
N ALA A 18 -5.11 0.05 6.48
CA ALA A 18 -5.18 -0.96 5.43
C ALA A 18 -6.61 -1.46 5.18
N GLU A 19 -7.39 -1.65 6.25
CA GLU A 19 -8.81 -2.05 6.15
C GLU A 19 -9.65 -0.96 5.45
N ALA A 20 -9.39 0.32 5.72
CA ALA A 20 -10.05 1.43 5.03
C ALA A 20 -9.67 1.47 3.53
N ILE A 21 -8.40 1.24 3.21
CA ILE A 21 -7.92 1.13 1.83
C ILE A 21 -8.60 -0.04 1.10
N GLY A 22 -8.69 -1.20 1.75
CA GLY A 22 -9.37 -2.38 1.20
C GLY A 22 -10.83 -2.11 0.85
N ARG A 23 -11.57 -1.42 1.74
CA ARG A 23 -12.96 -0.99 1.43
C ARG A 23 -13.03 -0.13 0.17
N GLY A 24 -12.07 0.77 -0.02
CA GLY A 24 -12.02 1.60 -1.23
C GLY A 24 -11.72 0.81 -2.51
N VAL A 25 -10.90 -0.23 -2.43
CA VAL A 25 -10.66 -1.15 -3.58
C VAL A 25 -11.97 -1.83 -3.99
N GLU A 26 -12.76 -2.30 -3.03
CA GLU A 26 -14.02 -3.01 -3.26
C GLU A 26 -15.16 -2.12 -3.77
N GLU A 27 -14.99 -0.78 -3.78
CA GLU A 27 -15.93 0.13 -4.45
C GLU A 27 -15.88 0.04 -5.98
N VAL A 28 -14.89 -0.65 -6.56
CA VAL A 28 -14.71 -0.77 -8.00
C VAL A 28 -15.15 -2.16 -8.47
N ASP A 29 -16.18 -2.21 -9.30
CA ASP A 29 -16.74 -3.46 -9.80
C ASP A 29 -15.68 -4.34 -10.47
N GLY A 30 -15.69 -5.62 -10.14
CA GLY A 30 -14.76 -6.62 -10.69
C GLY A 30 -13.35 -6.59 -10.09
N VAL A 31 -13.10 -5.80 -9.05
CA VAL A 31 -11.83 -5.75 -8.32
C VAL A 31 -12.07 -6.16 -6.86
N SER A 32 -11.28 -7.12 -6.36
CA SER A 32 -11.31 -7.56 -4.97
C SER A 32 -10.07 -7.10 -4.20
N ALA A 33 -10.23 -6.82 -2.91
CA ALA A 33 -9.13 -6.54 -1.99
C ALA A 33 -8.70 -7.80 -1.25
N VAL A 34 -7.39 -8.05 -1.19
CA VAL A 34 -6.81 -9.08 -0.32
C VAL A 34 -5.88 -8.40 0.66
N LEU A 35 -6.21 -8.46 1.95
CA LEU A 35 -5.42 -7.87 3.03
C LEU A 35 -4.49 -8.94 3.62
N LYS A 36 -3.19 -8.64 3.68
CA LYS A 36 -2.18 -9.51 4.27
C LYS A 36 -1.20 -8.74 5.15
N ASN A 37 -0.99 -9.24 6.37
CA ASN A 37 0.16 -8.80 7.17
C ASN A 37 1.46 -9.37 6.57
N SER A 38 2.57 -8.73 6.83
CA SER A 38 3.91 -9.11 6.33
C SER A 38 4.35 -10.52 6.71
N ASP A 39 3.81 -11.10 7.77
CA ASP A 39 4.07 -12.48 8.22
C ASP A 39 3.13 -13.52 7.62
N GLU A 40 2.04 -13.08 6.98
CA GLU A 40 1.01 -13.94 6.37
C GLU A 40 1.11 -14.00 4.83
N VAL A 41 1.82 -13.05 4.22
CA VAL A 41 1.93 -12.91 2.78
C VAL A 41 2.91 -13.92 2.18
N SER A 42 2.60 -14.40 0.98
CA SER A 42 3.44 -15.28 0.18
C SER A 42 3.76 -14.70 -1.19
N ASP A 43 4.74 -15.26 -1.89
CA ASP A 43 5.05 -14.93 -3.28
C ASP A 43 3.87 -15.20 -4.23
N LYS A 44 3.01 -16.17 -3.90
CA LYS A 44 1.77 -16.45 -4.64
C LYS A 44 0.78 -15.30 -4.55
N ASP A 45 0.70 -14.61 -3.41
CA ASP A 45 -0.16 -13.42 -3.24
C ASP A 45 0.32 -12.28 -4.16
N PHE A 46 1.65 -12.09 -4.28
CA PHE A 46 2.24 -11.14 -5.23
C PHE A 46 1.88 -11.49 -6.67
N LEU A 47 2.04 -12.76 -7.05
CA LEU A 47 1.77 -13.22 -8.42
C LEU A 47 0.29 -13.10 -8.81
N ALA A 48 -0.60 -13.41 -7.88
CA ALA A 48 -2.05 -13.35 -8.09
C ALA A 48 -2.61 -11.92 -8.17
N SER A 49 -1.88 -10.93 -7.66
CA SER A 49 -2.34 -9.55 -7.60
C SER A 49 -2.04 -8.79 -8.88
N ASP A 50 -2.96 -7.92 -9.30
CA ASP A 50 -2.80 -6.96 -10.39
C ASP A 50 -2.26 -5.60 -9.88
N GLY A 51 -2.37 -5.36 -8.57
CA GLY A 51 -1.79 -4.21 -7.88
C GLY A 51 -1.41 -4.53 -6.44
N ILE A 52 -0.46 -3.77 -5.89
CA ILE A 52 -0.04 -3.85 -4.48
C ILE A 52 -0.07 -2.46 -3.85
N ILE A 53 -0.82 -2.33 -2.75
CA ILE A 53 -0.79 -1.14 -1.89
C ILE A 53 -0.05 -1.55 -0.63
N ALA A 54 1.18 -1.05 -0.45
CA ALA A 54 2.04 -1.45 0.66
C ALA A 54 2.08 -0.39 1.77
N GLY A 55 2.01 -0.83 3.02
CA GLY A 55 1.97 0.06 4.18
C GLY A 55 2.79 -0.38 5.38
N SER A 56 3.35 0.60 6.08
CA SER A 56 4.21 0.41 7.23
C SER A 56 3.98 1.50 8.28
N PRO A 57 4.16 1.20 9.57
CA PRO A 57 4.43 2.26 10.54
C PRO A 57 5.77 2.93 10.19
N VAL A 58 5.92 4.19 10.61
CA VAL A 58 7.20 4.89 10.53
C VAL A 58 8.13 4.34 11.60
N TYR A 59 9.23 3.72 11.17
CA TYR A 59 10.32 3.33 12.05
C TYR A 59 11.61 4.00 11.58
N PHE A 60 12.09 4.98 12.36
CA PHE A 60 13.31 5.77 12.05
C PHE A 60 13.31 6.36 10.63
N GLY A 61 12.13 6.84 10.18
CA GLY A 61 11.99 7.53 8.89
C GLY A 61 11.91 6.63 7.66
N VAL A 62 11.86 5.30 7.83
CA VAL A 62 11.75 4.32 6.73
C VAL A 62 10.71 3.24 7.07
N MET A 63 10.42 2.36 6.10
CA MET A 63 9.54 1.22 6.34
C MET A 63 10.11 0.27 7.39
N ALA A 64 9.24 -0.38 8.16
CA ALA A 64 9.61 -1.41 9.12
C ALA A 64 10.39 -2.56 8.46
N ALA A 65 11.35 -3.14 9.21
CA ALA A 65 12.16 -4.25 8.73
C ALA A 65 11.33 -5.45 8.29
N GLU A 66 10.19 -5.69 8.93
CA GLU A 66 9.26 -6.76 8.61
C GLU A 66 8.66 -6.59 7.20
N LEU A 67 8.29 -5.38 6.80
CA LEU A 67 7.82 -5.12 5.45
C LEU A 67 8.96 -5.19 4.43
N LYS A 68 10.13 -4.63 4.76
CA LYS A 68 11.32 -4.69 3.90
C LYS A 68 11.74 -6.14 3.62
N LYS A 69 11.68 -7.00 4.64
CA LYS A 69 11.98 -8.43 4.52
C LYS A 69 11.12 -9.13 3.47
N VAL A 70 9.83 -8.77 3.35
CA VAL A 70 8.93 -9.34 2.32
C VAL A 70 9.47 -9.04 0.92
N PHE A 71 9.84 -7.78 0.64
CA PHE A 71 10.41 -7.40 -0.65
C PHE A 71 11.75 -8.12 -0.92
N ASP A 72 12.59 -8.29 0.09
CA ASP A 72 13.87 -9.00 -0.08
C ASP A 72 13.68 -10.49 -0.35
N GLN A 73 12.74 -11.13 0.35
CA GLN A 73 12.48 -12.56 0.20
C GLN A 73 11.82 -12.89 -1.16
N PHE A 74 10.95 -12.01 -1.68
CA PHE A 74 10.21 -12.28 -2.91
C PHE A 74 10.88 -11.73 -4.17
N VAL A 75 12.16 -11.41 -4.11
CA VAL A 75 12.94 -10.97 -5.28
C VAL A 75 12.83 -11.93 -6.48
N GLY A 76 12.61 -13.20 -6.24
CA GLY A 76 12.45 -14.22 -7.29
C GLY A 76 11.24 -13.99 -8.21
N VAL A 77 10.17 -13.32 -7.72
CA VAL A 77 8.98 -13.01 -8.53
C VAL A 77 9.01 -11.59 -9.11
N ARG A 78 10.04 -10.81 -8.83
CA ARG A 78 10.16 -9.39 -9.21
C ARG A 78 9.81 -9.12 -10.69
N LYS A 79 10.35 -9.89 -11.62
CA LYS A 79 10.13 -9.70 -13.06
C LYS A 79 8.66 -9.86 -13.48
N LYS A 80 7.87 -10.60 -12.70
CA LYS A 80 6.45 -10.83 -12.96
C LYS A 80 5.55 -9.73 -12.38
N MET A 81 6.15 -8.78 -11.67
CA MET A 81 5.46 -7.62 -11.11
C MET A 81 5.54 -6.39 -12.03
N GLU A 82 6.36 -6.46 -13.09
CA GLU A 82 6.51 -5.37 -14.06
C GLU A 82 5.17 -4.96 -14.66
N GLY A 83 4.90 -3.64 -14.64
CA GLY A 83 3.67 -3.05 -15.15
C GLY A 83 2.45 -3.12 -14.22
N LYS A 84 2.48 -3.91 -13.14
CA LYS A 84 1.41 -3.92 -12.13
C LYS A 84 1.39 -2.60 -11.33
N VAL A 85 0.24 -2.25 -10.78
CA VAL A 85 0.06 -0.97 -10.08
C VAL A 85 0.60 -1.05 -8.64
N GLY A 86 1.38 -0.05 -8.23
CA GLY A 86 1.90 0.10 -6.88
C GLY A 86 1.43 1.37 -6.19
N ALA A 87 1.22 1.34 -4.88
CA ALA A 87 0.96 2.52 -4.06
C ALA A 87 1.48 2.34 -2.62
N ALA A 88 1.64 3.45 -1.89
CA ALA A 88 2.17 3.42 -0.53
C ALA A 88 1.22 4.10 0.47
N PHE A 89 1.26 3.64 1.73
CA PHE A 89 0.63 4.31 2.87
C PHE A 89 1.44 4.12 4.15
N THR A 90 1.22 4.99 5.16
CA THR A 90 1.97 4.88 6.41
C THR A 90 1.18 5.43 7.60
N THR A 91 1.59 5.02 8.80
CA THR A 91 1.14 5.61 10.07
C THR A 91 2.35 6.00 10.90
N SER A 92 2.29 7.13 11.59
CA SER A 92 3.38 7.65 12.42
C SER A 92 2.90 7.89 13.85
N GLY A 93 3.80 7.76 14.80
CA GLY A 93 3.54 8.18 16.19
C GLY A 93 3.68 9.68 16.40
N ASP A 94 4.33 10.40 15.49
CA ASP A 94 4.65 11.83 15.60
C ASP A 94 4.45 12.54 14.26
N PRO A 95 3.97 13.81 14.24
CA PRO A 95 3.79 14.59 13.02
C PRO A 95 5.06 14.76 12.18
N THR A 96 6.22 14.85 12.82
CA THR A 96 7.54 15.04 12.18
C THR A 96 8.33 13.75 12.08
N GLY A 97 7.71 12.59 12.32
CA GLY A 97 8.38 11.29 12.42
C GLY A 97 8.94 10.71 11.12
N GLY A 98 8.65 11.32 9.95
CA GLY A 98 9.15 10.84 8.66
C GLY A 98 8.12 10.03 7.87
N LYS A 99 6.88 10.48 7.80
CA LYS A 99 5.80 9.84 7.01
C LYS A 99 6.16 9.80 5.52
N GLU A 100 6.61 10.92 4.98
CA GLU A 100 6.98 11.07 3.58
C GLU A 100 8.18 10.18 3.22
N THR A 101 9.21 10.17 4.04
CA THR A 101 10.41 9.34 3.80
C THR A 101 10.10 7.85 3.92
N THR A 102 9.19 7.46 4.82
CA THR A 102 8.71 6.08 4.94
C THR A 102 7.95 5.67 3.68
N MET A 103 7.01 6.49 3.18
CA MET A 103 6.33 6.22 1.92
C MET A 103 7.32 6.15 0.75
N MET A 104 8.29 7.06 0.68
CA MET A 104 9.34 7.01 -0.35
C MET A 104 10.16 5.73 -0.29
N SER A 105 10.48 5.20 0.88
CA SER A 105 11.20 3.92 0.99
C SER A 105 10.38 2.73 0.44
N ILE A 106 9.05 2.76 0.63
CA ILE A 106 8.13 1.78 0.04
C ILE A 106 8.06 1.96 -1.49
N ILE A 107 7.88 3.19 -1.96
CA ILE A 107 7.82 3.53 -3.39
C ILE A 107 9.09 3.07 -4.12
N GLN A 108 10.27 3.27 -3.53
CA GLN A 108 11.53 2.78 -4.09
C GLN A 108 11.53 1.27 -4.28
N ALA A 109 11.02 0.50 -3.30
CA ALA A 109 10.92 -0.95 -3.44
C ALA A 109 9.95 -1.35 -4.57
N LEU A 110 8.78 -0.70 -4.65
CA LEU A 110 7.79 -0.96 -5.72
C LEU A 110 8.35 -0.63 -7.11
N LEU A 111 9.09 0.49 -7.25
CA LEU A 111 9.76 0.85 -8.51
C LEU A 111 10.82 -0.17 -8.92
N ILE A 112 11.60 -0.70 -7.96
CA ILE A 112 12.58 -1.76 -8.24
C ILE A 112 11.90 -3.06 -8.67
N TYR A 113 10.67 -3.30 -8.23
CA TYR A 113 9.83 -4.39 -8.72
C TYR A 113 9.24 -4.12 -10.12
N GLY A 114 9.53 -2.97 -10.75
CA GLY A 114 9.05 -2.60 -12.09
C GLY A 114 7.60 -2.15 -12.12
N MET A 115 7.02 -1.81 -10.98
CA MET A 115 5.61 -1.45 -10.87
C MET A 115 5.36 0.00 -11.32
N VAL A 116 4.16 0.27 -11.82
CA VAL A 116 3.64 1.61 -12.10
C VAL A 116 3.10 2.20 -10.80
N VAL A 117 3.84 3.13 -10.20
CA VAL A 117 3.47 3.68 -8.89
C VAL A 117 2.55 4.89 -9.02
N VAL A 118 1.47 4.91 -8.24
CA VAL A 118 0.53 6.03 -8.15
C VAL A 118 0.45 6.55 -6.72
N GLY A 119 0.34 7.87 -6.58
CA GLY A 119 0.05 8.51 -5.30
C GLY A 119 -1.45 8.51 -4.98
N ASP A 120 -1.85 9.14 -3.89
CA ASP A 120 -3.26 9.34 -3.57
C ASP A 120 -3.90 10.41 -4.49
N PRO A 121 -5.23 10.37 -4.71
CA PRO A 121 -5.89 11.31 -5.60
C PRO A 121 -5.92 12.73 -5.03
N MET A 122 -6.03 13.75 -5.91
CA MET A 122 -6.17 15.15 -5.51
C MET A 122 -7.38 15.39 -4.61
N SER A 123 -8.42 14.54 -4.70
CA SER A 123 -9.59 14.59 -3.83
C SER A 123 -9.32 14.07 -2.40
N ALA A 124 -8.17 13.43 -2.16
CA ALA A 124 -7.64 13.10 -0.83
C ALA A 124 -6.62 14.18 -0.42
N THR A 125 -5.34 13.98 -0.69
CA THR A 125 -4.28 14.97 -0.44
C THR A 125 -3.40 15.24 -1.67
N GLY A 126 -3.36 14.31 -2.63
CA GLY A 126 -2.62 14.47 -3.88
C GLY A 126 -1.09 14.42 -3.73
N HIS A 127 -0.60 13.55 -2.84
CA HIS A 127 0.83 13.42 -2.55
C HIS A 127 1.35 12.01 -2.87
N TYR A 128 2.31 11.52 -2.06
CA TYR A 128 2.99 10.24 -2.27
C TYR A 128 2.14 9.02 -1.92
N GLY A 129 1.02 9.23 -1.22
CA GLY A 129 0.14 8.23 -0.68
C GLY A 129 -0.55 8.73 0.58
N VAL A 130 -1.25 7.87 1.31
CA VAL A 130 -2.01 8.26 2.49
C VAL A 130 -1.20 8.04 3.76
N ALA A 131 -1.19 9.05 4.62
CA ALA A 131 -0.52 8.99 5.92
C ALA A 131 -1.40 9.55 7.03
N CYS A 132 -1.25 9.02 8.26
CA CYS A 132 -1.85 9.60 9.45
C CYS A 132 -0.90 9.55 10.66
N VAL A 133 -1.23 10.32 11.70
CA VAL A 133 -0.53 10.31 12.99
C VAL A 133 -1.42 9.61 14.01
N GLY A 134 -0.86 8.65 14.73
CA GLY A 134 -1.62 7.84 15.68
C GLY A 134 -2.62 6.89 15.00
N ALA A 135 -3.75 6.67 15.65
CA ALA A 135 -4.84 5.89 15.07
C ALA A 135 -5.52 6.67 13.94
N PRO A 136 -5.86 6.02 12.83
CA PRO A 136 -6.61 6.66 11.75
C PRO A 136 -7.93 7.24 12.27
N ASP A 137 -8.12 8.52 12.03
CA ASP A 137 -9.40 9.20 12.22
C ASP A 137 -10.29 9.01 10.98
N ARG A 138 -11.51 9.53 11.04
CA ARG A 138 -12.47 9.44 9.93
C ARG A 138 -11.89 9.99 8.62
N LYS A 139 -11.17 11.12 8.67
CA LYS A 139 -10.59 11.75 7.47
C LYS A 139 -9.47 10.88 6.88
N ALA A 140 -8.62 10.30 7.71
CA ALA A 140 -7.57 9.38 7.26
C ALA A 140 -8.17 8.11 6.63
N GLU A 141 -9.25 7.55 7.21
CA GLU A 141 -9.95 6.41 6.65
C GLU A 141 -10.60 6.75 5.29
N GLU A 142 -11.27 7.91 5.17
CA GLU A 142 -11.84 8.38 3.91
C GLU A 142 -10.76 8.56 2.83
N ASN A 143 -9.60 9.12 3.18
CA ASN A 143 -8.48 9.26 2.26
C ASN A 143 -7.88 7.90 1.89
N GLY A 144 -7.81 6.95 2.85
CA GLY A 144 -7.40 5.58 2.59
C GLY A 144 -8.31 4.89 1.58
N ALA A 145 -9.63 4.99 1.75
CA ALA A 145 -10.59 4.45 0.79
C ALA A 145 -10.41 5.07 -0.62
N LYS A 146 -10.19 6.38 -0.71
CA LYS A 146 -9.92 7.04 -2.00
C LYS A 146 -8.63 6.54 -2.67
N LEU A 147 -7.57 6.24 -1.90
CA LEU A 147 -6.36 5.62 -2.45
C LEU A 147 -6.66 4.22 -2.97
N GLY A 148 -7.37 3.39 -2.20
CA GLY A 148 -7.77 2.06 -2.62
C GLY A 148 -8.56 2.06 -3.92
N LYS A 149 -9.57 2.92 -4.00
CA LYS A 149 -10.38 3.11 -5.21
C LYS A 149 -9.55 3.54 -6.41
N ARG A 150 -8.66 4.53 -6.24
CA ARG A 150 -7.76 4.98 -7.32
C ARG A 150 -6.88 3.85 -7.86
N VAL A 151 -6.31 3.04 -6.98
CA VAL A 151 -5.48 1.90 -7.41
C VAL A 151 -6.32 0.89 -8.18
N ALA A 152 -7.50 0.53 -7.70
CA ALA A 152 -8.41 -0.39 -8.38
C ALA A 152 -8.85 0.12 -9.76
N GLU A 153 -9.22 1.41 -9.88
CA GLU A 153 -9.53 2.04 -11.15
C GLU A 153 -8.34 2.05 -12.12
N THR A 154 -7.11 2.24 -11.59
CA THR A 154 -5.89 2.22 -12.40
C THR A 154 -5.58 0.80 -12.89
N VAL A 155 -5.72 -0.20 -12.03
CA VAL A 155 -5.61 -1.63 -12.39
C VAL A 155 -6.59 -1.95 -13.53
N THR A 156 -7.86 -1.57 -13.38
CA THR A 156 -8.88 -1.80 -14.42
C THR A 156 -8.48 -1.19 -15.76
N LYS A 157 -7.94 0.04 -15.76
CA LYS A 157 -7.52 0.73 -17.00
C LYS A 157 -6.29 0.10 -17.67
N LEU A 158 -5.38 -0.50 -16.89
CA LEU A 158 -4.16 -1.11 -17.44
C LEU A 158 -4.35 -2.55 -17.87
N CYS A 159 -5.36 -3.25 -17.31
CA CYS A 159 -5.67 -4.64 -17.65
C CYS A 159 -6.82 -4.78 -18.70
N SER A 160 -7.36 -3.65 -19.19
CA SER A 160 -8.42 -3.60 -20.24
C SER A 160 -7.82 -3.63 -21.65
#